data_17fb3cb3460679e22273e3b7debd9404
#
_entry.id   17fb3cb3460679e22273e3b7debd9404
#
_cell.length_a   1.000
_cell.length_b   1.000
_cell.length_c   1.000
_cell.angle_alpha   90.00
_cell.angle_beta   90.00
_cell.angle_gamma   90.00
#
_symmetry.space_group_name_H-M   'P 1'
#
loop_
_entity.id
_entity.type
_entity.pdbx_description
1 polymer ?
#
loop_
_entity_poly.entity_id
_entity_poly.type
_entity_poly.pdbx_seq_one_letter_code
_entity_poly.pdbx_strand_id
1 'polypeptide(L)'
;MPTYKAPLRDTRFLMNEVFDFPAHYAGLSNGGDATPDMVDAILGECGRFCEEVLAPINLSGDLEGCTFENGEVTTPKGFKEAYEQFVAGGWQGLSHPAEYGGQGMPMSLGLIKSEMMGTANWSFTMYPGLSLGCMNTIMQHGDDDQKNL
;
A
#
# COMPACT_ATOMS: atom_id res chain seq x y z
N MET A 1 11.74 -6.46 21.75
CA MET A 1 10.78 -6.95 20.76
C MET A 1 11.46 -7.05 19.42
N PRO A 2 11.11 -8.01 18.55
CA PRO A 2 11.64 -8.02 17.20
C PRO A 2 11.24 -6.70 16.51
N THR A 3 12.21 -6.05 15.90
CA THR A 3 12.01 -4.83 15.12
C THR A 3 11.74 -5.24 13.68
N TYR A 4 10.65 -4.76 13.08
CA TYR A 4 10.37 -4.97 11.66
C TYR A 4 11.45 -4.31 10.81
N LYS A 5 11.90 -5.02 9.80
CA LYS A 5 12.75 -4.50 8.73
C LYS A 5 12.19 -4.94 7.38
N ALA A 6 11.97 -3.98 6.50
CA ALA A 6 11.47 -4.26 5.17
C ALA A 6 12.49 -5.10 4.39
N PRO A 7 12.07 -6.21 3.75
CA PRO A 7 12.98 -7.13 3.07
C PRO A 7 13.42 -6.59 1.69
N LEU A 8 13.88 -5.34 1.64
CA LEU A 8 14.19 -4.63 0.39
C LEU A 8 15.26 -5.33 -0.44
N ARG A 9 16.29 -5.91 0.22
CA ARG A 9 17.35 -6.64 -0.47
C ARG A 9 16.81 -7.87 -1.19
N ASP A 10 15.98 -8.64 -0.51
CA ASP A 10 15.45 -9.90 -1.06
C ASP A 10 14.39 -9.59 -2.12
N THR A 11 13.57 -8.57 -1.90
CA THR A 11 12.61 -8.07 -2.90
C THR A 11 13.33 -7.62 -4.18
N ARG A 12 14.37 -6.81 -4.07
CA ARG A 12 15.18 -6.37 -5.22
C ARG A 12 15.83 -7.53 -5.95
N PHE A 13 16.39 -8.49 -5.21
CA PHE A 13 16.98 -9.68 -5.80
C PHE A 13 15.96 -10.49 -6.60
N LEU A 14 14.78 -10.74 -6.02
CA LEU A 14 13.72 -11.47 -6.72
C LEU A 14 13.23 -10.72 -7.97
N MET A 15 13.02 -9.42 -7.86
CA MET A 15 12.50 -8.62 -8.97
C MET A 15 13.51 -8.49 -10.12
N ASN A 16 14.77 -8.25 -9.81
CA ASN A 16 15.75 -7.91 -10.84
C ASN A 16 16.54 -9.12 -11.34
N GLU A 17 16.91 -10.08 -10.45
CA GLU A 17 17.81 -11.18 -10.79
C GLU A 17 17.05 -12.47 -11.10
N VAL A 18 15.88 -12.70 -10.49
CA VAL A 18 15.15 -13.96 -10.65
C VAL A 18 14.02 -13.83 -11.69
N PHE A 19 13.22 -12.79 -11.60
CA PHE A 19 12.01 -12.64 -12.43
C PHE A 19 12.11 -11.58 -13.52
N ASP A 20 13.20 -10.83 -13.59
CA ASP A 20 13.42 -9.77 -14.58
C ASP A 20 12.20 -8.83 -14.74
N PHE A 21 11.72 -8.27 -13.63
CA PHE A 21 10.61 -7.32 -13.65
C PHE A 21 10.86 -6.09 -14.52
N PRO A 22 12.08 -5.55 -14.65
CA PRO A 22 12.34 -4.48 -15.64
C PRO A 22 11.89 -4.84 -17.04
N ALA A 23 12.24 -6.01 -17.56
CA ALA A 23 11.81 -6.47 -18.88
C ALA A 23 10.29 -6.74 -18.92
N HIS A 24 9.74 -7.31 -17.85
CA HIS A 24 8.29 -7.52 -17.73
C HIS A 24 7.52 -6.20 -17.78
N TYR A 25 7.93 -5.20 -16.99
CA TYR A 25 7.26 -3.89 -16.95
C TYR A 25 7.36 -3.14 -18.29
N ALA A 26 8.50 -3.21 -18.95
CA ALA A 26 8.66 -2.62 -20.29
C ALA A 26 7.68 -3.18 -21.33
N GLY A 27 7.17 -4.40 -21.12
CA GLY A 27 6.17 -5.05 -21.97
C GLY A 27 4.71 -4.73 -21.61
N LEU A 28 4.45 -4.08 -20.48
CA LEU A 28 3.09 -3.74 -20.04
C LEU A 28 2.64 -2.40 -20.64
N SER A 29 1.35 -2.30 -20.97
CA SER A 29 0.76 -1.05 -21.46
C SER A 29 0.84 0.10 -20.44
N ASN A 30 0.87 -0.21 -19.15
CA ASN A 30 1.02 0.74 -18.05
C ASN A 30 2.37 0.64 -17.33
N GLY A 31 3.38 0.05 -17.98
CA GLY A 31 4.70 -0.16 -17.40
C GLY A 31 5.72 0.95 -17.68
N GLY A 32 5.37 1.93 -18.54
CA GLY A 32 6.32 2.95 -19.00
C GLY A 32 6.95 3.80 -17.89
N ASP A 33 6.17 4.10 -16.84
CA ASP A 33 6.63 4.88 -15.70
C ASP A 33 7.28 4.01 -14.61
N ALA A 34 7.14 2.68 -14.68
CA ALA A 34 7.73 1.73 -13.74
C ALA A 34 9.21 1.43 -14.10
N THR A 35 10.00 2.48 -14.24
CA THR A 35 11.45 2.35 -14.46
C THR A 35 12.13 1.74 -13.24
N PRO A 36 13.30 1.08 -13.37
CA PRO A 36 14.01 0.51 -12.23
C PRO A 36 14.25 1.50 -11.09
N ASP A 37 14.63 2.74 -11.41
CA ASP A 37 14.87 3.80 -10.42
C ASP A 37 13.58 4.21 -9.70
N MET A 38 12.46 4.34 -10.44
CA MET A 38 11.16 4.67 -9.85
C MET A 38 10.67 3.54 -8.95
N VAL A 39 10.77 2.30 -9.40
CA VAL A 39 10.40 1.11 -8.60
C VAL A 39 11.23 1.05 -7.32
N ASP A 40 12.54 1.28 -7.42
CA ASP A 40 13.43 1.27 -6.26
C ASP A 40 13.09 2.39 -5.26
N ALA A 41 12.77 3.58 -5.74
CA ALA A 41 12.33 4.69 -4.91
C ALA A 41 11.01 4.38 -4.18
N ILE A 42 10.01 3.83 -4.89
CA ILE A 42 8.72 3.41 -4.31
C ILE A 42 8.93 2.34 -3.22
N LEU A 43 9.73 1.33 -3.51
CA LEU A 43 10.02 0.26 -2.53
C LEU A 43 10.76 0.81 -1.30
N GLY A 44 11.72 1.71 -1.50
CA GLY A 44 12.45 2.38 -0.42
C GLY A 44 11.53 3.19 0.49
N GLU A 45 10.67 4.02 -0.08
CA GLU A 45 9.70 4.83 0.67
C GLU A 45 8.64 3.95 1.37
N CYS A 46 8.16 2.89 0.71
CA CYS A 46 7.27 1.91 1.33
C CYS A 46 7.93 1.24 2.54
N GLY A 47 9.18 0.79 2.38
CA GLY A 47 9.95 0.21 3.48
C GLY A 47 10.10 1.16 4.65
N ARG A 48 10.45 2.42 4.39
CA ARG A 48 10.59 3.47 5.41
C ARG A 48 9.25 3.72 6.13
N PHE A 49 8.16 3.87 5.40
CA PHE A 49 6.81 4.01 5.99
C PHE A 49 6.44 2.83 6.89
N CYS A 50 6.73 1.61 6.44
CA CYS A 50 6.50 0.41 7.24
C CYS A 50 7.34 0.37 8.52
N GLU A 51 8.62 0.73 8.45
CA GLU A 51 9.54 0.67 9.59
C GLU A 51 9.32 1.80 10.61
N GLU A 52 9.07 3.01 10.13
CA GLU A 52 9.03 4.20 10.97
C GLU A 52 7.62 4.58 11.43
N VAL A 53 6.57 4.19 10.68
CA VAL A 53 5.19 4.58 10.97
C VAL A 53 4.35 3.38 11.39
N LEU A 54 4.30 2.30 10.60
CA LEU A 54 3.37 1.19 10.85
C LEU A 54 3.84 0.23 11.94
N ALA A 55 5.10 -0.20 11.88
CA ALA A 55 5.62 -1.17 12.85
C ALA A 55 5.62 -0.67 14.30
N PRO A 56 5.95 0.61 14.60
CA PRO A 56 5.92 1.12 15.96
C PRO A 56 4.54 1.07 16.63
N ILE A 57 3.46 1.20 15.86
CA ILE A 57 2.09 1.21 16.38
C ILE A 57 1.42 -0.17 16.34
N ASN A 58 2.07 -1.21 15.83
CA ASN A 58 1.47 -2.53 15.69
C ASN A 58 1.11 -3.14 17.06
N LEU A 59 2.08 -3.30 17.95
CA LEU A 59 1.84 -3.92 19.26
C LEU A 59 1.01 -3.02 20.17
N SER A 60 1.27 -1.71 20.20
CA SER A 60 0.50 -0.78 21.02
C SER A 60 -0.96 -0.73 20.58
N GLY A 61 -1.22 -0.77 19.28
CA GLY A 61 -2.58 -0.81 18.74
C GLY A 61 -3.32 -2.10 19.06
N ASP A 62 -2.61 -3.25 19.03
CA ASP A 62 -3.18 -4.55 19.40
C ASP A 62 -3.58 -4.58 20.90
N LEU A 63 -2.74 -4.03 21.75
CA LEU A 63 -3.02 -3.98 23.21
C LEU A 63 -4.11 -2.98 23.57
N GLU A 64 -4.17 -1.83 22.91
CA GLU A 64 -5.15 -0.77 23.16
C GLU A 64 -6.53 -1.13 22.59
N GLY A 65 -6.55 -1.60 21.34
CA GLY A 65 -7.78 -1.88 20.60
C GLY A 65 -8.58 -0.63 20.24
N CYS A 66 -9.72 -0.84 19.56
CA CYS A 66 -10.69 0.21 19.31
C CYS A 66 -11.66 0.33 20.49
N THR A 67 -12.12 1.55 20.78
CA THR A 67 -13.19 1.80 21.75
C THR A 67 -14.45 2.24 21.05
N PHE A 68 -15.61 1.86 21.61
CA PHE A 68 -16.92 2.29 21.13
C PHE A 68 -17.68 2.92 22.29
N GLU A 69 -17.92 4.22 22.23
CA GLU A 69 -18.64 4.99 23.24
C GLU A 69 -19.59 5.98 22.59
N ASN A 70 -20.80 6.08 23.11
CA ASN A 70 -21.82 7.06 22.67
C ASN A 70 -22.12 7.04 21.16
N GLY A 71 -22.01 5.88 20.51
CA GLY A 71 -22.24 5.76 19.06
C GLY A 71 -21.02 6.05 18.18
N GLU A 72 -19.87 6.35 18.78
CA GLU A 72 -18.63 6.66 18.07
C GLU A 72 -17.55 5.60 18.33
N VAL A 73 -16.74 5.36 17.30
CA VAL A 73 -15.57 4.48 17.38
C VAL A 73 -14.30 5.33 17.38
N THR A 74 -13.44 5.07 18.36
CA THR A 74 -12.09 5.64 18.41
C THR A 74 -11.08 4.54 18.12
N THR A 75 -10.20 4.81 17.15
CA THR A 75 -9.10 3.91 16.78
C THR A 75 -7.96 4.01 17.81
N PRO A 76 -7.07 3.01 17.88
CA PRO A 76 -5.90 3.06 18.74
C PRO A 76 -5.03 4.29 18.40
N LYS A 77 -4.29 4.75 19.40
CA LYS A 77 -3.39 5.90 19.27
C LYS A 77 -2.36 5.70 18.15
N GLY A 78 -2.21 6.71 17.31
CA GLY A 78 -1.27 6.72 16.18
C GLY A 78 -1.85 6.17 14.87
N PHE A 79 -3.00 5.47 14.88
CA PHE A 79 -3.58 4.91 13.67
C PHE A 79 -4.15 5.98 12.73
N LYS A 80 -4.77 7.00 13.28
CA LYS A 80 -5.30 8.12 12.50
C LYS A 80 -4.18 8.88 11.78
N GLU A 81 -3.12 9.22 12.50
CA GLU A 81 -1.96 9.91 11.95
C GLU A 81 -1.22 9.07 10.91
N ALA A 82 -1.12 7.76 11.14
CA ALA A 82 -0.56 6.83 10.15
C ALA A 82 -1.42 6.76 8.88
N TYR A 83 -2.75 6.79 9.02
CA TYR A 83 -3.67 6.81 7.88
C TYR A 83 -3.58 8.12 7.09
N GLU A 84 -3.46 9.26 7.76
CA GLU A 84 -3.24 10.55 7.12
C GLU A 84 -1.94 10.55 6.29
N GLN A 85 -0.86 9.99 6.82
CA GLN A 85 0.40 9.82 6.09
C GLN A 85 0.27 8.84 4.91
N PHE A 86 -0.46 7.74 5.09
CA PHE A 86 -0.75 6.77 4.02
C PHE A 86 -1.49 7.43 2.85
N VAL A 87 -2.50 8.26 3.14
CA VAL A 87 -3.25 9.01 2.13
C VAL A 87 -2.36 10.05 1.46
N ALA A 88 -1.62 10.85 2.24
CA ALA A 88 -0.71 11.87 1.71
C ALA A 88 0.38 11.28 0.80
N GLY A 89 0.84 10.06 1.08
CA GLY A 89 1.79 9.31 0.25
C GLY A 89 1.18 8.69 -1.01
N GLY A 90 -0.14 8.81 -1.22
CA GLY A 90 -0.82 8.24 -2.39
C GLY A 90 -0.85 6.72 -2.44
N TRP A 91 -0.59 6.04 -1.33
CA TRP A 91 -0.44 4.58 -1.29
C TRP A 91 -1.69 3.81 -1.69
N GLN A 92 -2.87 4.39 -1.49
CA GLN A 92 -4.15 3.76 -1.87
C GLN A 92 -4.25 3.57 -3.38
N GLY A 93 -3.88 4.60 -4.15
CA GLY A 93 -4.02 4.66 -5.60
C GLY A 93 -2.82 4.14 -6.39
N LEU A 94 -1.79 3.54 -5.76
CA LEU A 94 -0.53 3.20 -6.40
C LEU A 94 -0.71 2.43 -7.73
N SER A 95 -1.58 1.44 -7.77
CA SER A 95 -1.82 0.59 -8.95
C SER A 95 -3.18 0.84 -9.63
N HIS A 96 -3.87 1.92 -9.27
CA HIS A 96 -5.11 2.31 -9.93
C HIS A 96 -4.84 3.23 -11.13
N PRO A 97 -5.75 3.25 -12.12
CA PRO A 97 -5.56 4.08 -13.31
C PRO A 97 -5.42 5.57 -12.99
N ALA A 98 -4.51 6.23 -13.70
CA ALA A 98 -4.25 7.66 -13.52
C ALA A 98 -5.47 8.53 -13.87
N GLU A 99 -6.32 8.09 -14.79
CA GLU A 99 -7.55 8.77 -15.19
C GLU A 99 -8.56 8.92 -14.04
N TYR A 100 -8.47 8.07 -13.01
CA TYR A 100 -9.29 8.12 -11.79
C TYR A 100 -8.47 8.53 -10.55
N GLY A 101 -7.36 9.26 -10.75
CA GLY A 101 -6.53 9.79 -9.66
C GLY A 101 -5.53 8.80 -9.06
N GLY A 102 -5.36 7.63 -9.66
CA GLY A 102 -4.31 6.66 -9.28
C GLY A 102 -2.95 7.03 -9.87
N GLN A 103 -1.93 6.23 -9.56
CA GLN A 103 -0.57 6.42 -10.08
C GLN A 103 -0.23 5.51 -11.27
N GLY A 104 -1.13 4.59 -11.66
CA GLY A 104 -0.98 3.72 -12.82
C GLY A 104 0.13 2.69 -12.73
N MET A 105 0.74 2.49 -11.57
CA MET A 105 1.84 1.52 -11.43
C MET A 105 1.37 0.08 -11.61
N PRO A 106 2.25 -0.84 -12.05
CA PRO A 106 1.91 -2.25 -12.20
C PRO A 106 1.34 -2.87 -10.92
N MET A 107 0.35 -3.74 -11.08
CA MET A 107 -0.34 -4.40 -9.95
C MET A 107 0.61 -5.18 -9.04
N SER A 108 1.66 -5.79 -9.59
CA SER A 108 2.68 -6.50 -8.82
C SER A 108 3.39 -5.60 -7.81
N LEU A 109 3.63 -4.33 -8.14
CA LEU A 109 4.20 -3.36 -7.20
C LEU A 109 3.20 -3.04 -6.07
N GLY A 110 1.92 -2.95 -6.39
CA GLY A 110 0.84 -2.82 -5.39
C GLY A 110 0.76 -4.02 -4.44
N LEU A 111 0.99 -5.24 -4.94
CA LEU A 111 1.04 -6.45 -4.12
C LEU A 111 2.25 -6.46 -3.19
N ILE A 112 3.44 -6.11 -3.66
CA ILE A 112 4.65 -6.02 -2.83
C ILE A 112 4.47 -4.98 -1.73
N LYS A 113 3.93 -3.80 -2.07
CA LYS A 113 3.55 -2.78 -1.09
C LYS A 113 2.61 -3.36 -0.02
N SER A 114 1.57 -4.07 -0.43
CA SER A 114 0.58 -4.63 0.49
C SER A 114 1.17 -5.71 1.39
N GLU A 115 2.10 -6.51 0.89
CA GLU A 115 2.86 -7.49 1.69
C GLU A 115 3.71 -6.80 2.75
N MET A 116 4.49 -5.78 2.37
CA MET A 116 5.33 -5.03 3.31
C MET A 116 4.49 -4.37 4.41
N MET A 117 3.42 -3.68 4.04
CA MET A 117 2.54 -2.99 4.99
C MET A 117 1.81 -3.98 5.90
N GLY A 118 1.27 -5.07 5.34
CA GLY A 118 0.59 -6.11 6.10
C GLY A 118 1.51 -6.84 7.08
N THR A 119 2.77 -7.07 6.69
CA THR A 119 3.76 -7.68 7.59
C THR A 119 4.18 -6.73 8.71
N ALA A 120 4.26 -5.43 8.43
CA ALA A 120 4.58 -4.41 9.43
C ALA A 120 3.43 -4.19 10.43
N ASN A 121 2.19 -4.12 9.95
CA ASN A 121 0.99 -3.91 10.76
C ASN A 121 -0.27 -4.38 10.03
N TRP A 122 -0.65 -5.63 10.27
CA TRP A 122 -1.83 -6.21 9.63
C TRP A 122 -3.12 -5.47 9.98
N SER A 123 -3.29 -5.10 11.25
CA SER A 123 -4.51 -4.41 11.72
C SER A 123 -4.72 -3.08 10.98
N PHE A 124 -3.65 -2.33 10.74
CA PHE A 124 -3.72 -1.09 9.97
C PHE A 124 -4.23 -1.34 8.55
N THR A 125 -3.75 -2.38 7.86
CA THR A 125 -4.10 -2.65 6.46
C THR A 125 -5.56 -3.03 6.25
N MET A 126 -6.30 -3.34 7.31
CA MET A 126 -7.74 -3.59 7.24
C MET A 126 -8.53 -2.33 6.87
N TYR A 127 -8.05 -1.13 7.19
CA TYR A 127 -8.73 0.12 6.82
C TYR A 127 -8.68 0.36 5.29
N PRO A 128 -7.52 0.50 4.65
CA PRO A 128 -7.44 0.72 3.21
C PRO A 128 -7.82 -0.51 2.39
N GLY A 129 -7.73 -1.71 2.94
CA GLY A 129 -8.02 -2.95 2.23
C GLY A 129 -9.46 -3.05 1.73
N LEU A 130 -10.44 -2.63 2.54
CA LEU A 130 -11.84 -2.62 2.15
C LEU A 130 -12.13 -1.60 1.05
N SER A 131 -11.51 -0.41 1.14
CA SER A 131 -11.60 0.60 0.08
C SER A 131 -11.01 0.09 -1.23
N LEU A 132 -9.88 -0.62 -1.18
CA LEU A 132 -9.28 -1.26 -2.36
C LEU A 132 -10.24 -2.27 -3.02
N GLY A 133 -10.91 -3.09 -2.23
CA GLY A 133 -11.93 -4.02 -2.71
C GLY A 133 -13.10 -3.31 -3.41
N CYS A 134 -13.59 -2.23 -2.82
CA CYS A 134 -14.64 -1.39 -3.40
C CYS A 134 -14.19 -0.78 -4.73
N MET A 135 -13.03 -0.16 -4.78
CA MET A 135 -12.46 0.45 -5.99
C MET A 135 -12.31 -0.59 -7.11
N ASN A 136 -11.77 -1.76 -6.82
CA ASN A 136 -11.63 -2.84 -7.79
C ASN A 136 -13.00 -3.31 -8.34
N THR A 137 -14.01 -3.39 -7.49
CA THR A 137 -15.37 -3.78 -7.91
C THR A 137 -15.97 -2.74 -8.85
N ILE A 138 -15.87 -1.45 -8.51
CA ILE A 138 -16.35 -0.36 -9.35
C ILE A 138 -15.60 -0.34 -10.69
N MET A 139 -14.27 -0.50 -10.67
CA MET A 139 -13.47 -0.53 -11.89
C MET A 139 -13.88 -1.67 -12.84
N GLN A 140 -14.26 -2.83 -12.32
CA GLN A 140 -14.62 -4.01 -13.12
C GLN A 140 -16.08 -3.98 -13.58
N HIS A 141 -17.00 -3.47 -12.78
CA HIS A 141 -18.44 -3.64 -12.96
C HIS A 141 -19.24 -2.33 -12.97
N GLY A 142 -18.63 -1.22 -12.56
CA GLY A 142 -19.29 0.07 -12.53
C GLY A 142 -19.44 0.67 -13.92
N ASP A 143 -20.48 1.49 -14.09
CA ASP A 143 -20.63 2.37 -15.24
C ASP A 143 -19.73 3.62 -15.14
N ASP A 144 -19.72 4.45 -16.18
CA ASP A 144 -18.86 5.61 -16.23
C ASP A 144 -19.19 6.66 -15.15
N ASP A 145 -20.47 6.81 -14.79
CA ASP A 145 -20.89 7.73 -13.73
C ASP A 145 -20.37 7.26 -12.37
N GLN A 146 -20.46 5.95 -12.09
CA GLN A 146 -19.97 5.35 -10.86
C GLN A 146 -18.44 5.42 -10.74
N LYS A 147 -17.72 5.31 -11.86
CA LYS A 147 -16.25 5.41 -11.86
C LYS A 147 -15.73 6.83 -11.67
N ASN A 148 -16.53 7.83 -12.02
CA ASN A 148 -16.19 9.26 -11.91
C ASN A 148 -16.66 9.92 -10.59
N LEU A 149 -17.29 9.19 -9.69
CA LEU A 149 -17.63 9.63 -8.35
C LEU A 149 -16.42 9.65 -7.41
#